data_554317c37110a9682f1fac85c69c65e6
#
_entry.id   554317c37110a9682f1fac85c69c65e6
#
_cell.length_a   1.000
_cell.length_b   1.000
_cell.length_c   1.000
_cell.angle_alpha   90.00
_cell.angle_beta   90.00
_cell.angle_gamma   90.00
#
_symmetry.space_group_name_H-M   'P 1'
#
loop_
_entity.id
_entity.type
_entity.pdbx_description
1 polymer ?
#
loop_
_entity_poly.entity_id
_entity_poly.type
_entity_poly.pdbx_seq_one_letter_code
_entity_poly.pdbx_strand_id
1 'polypeptide(L)' 'MVCNNTKELLAEIKKHMVIHDIQLKDLAVTMGKSHQSVSQIFQNGNPKSNTLFEICNALGIKMDITFIKD' A
#
# COMPACT_ATOMS: atom_id res chain seq x y z
N MET A 1 -14.67 3.98 -1.72
CA MET A 1 -14.47 2.77 -0.94
C MET A 1 -14.09 3.11 0.49
N VAL A 2 -14.63 2.38 1.46
CA VAL A 2 -14.36 2.62 2.89
C VAL A 2 -13.51 1.48 3.44
N CYS A 3 -12.37 1.84 4.04
CA CYS A 3 -11.50 0.89 4.72
C CYS A 3 -11.61 1.10 6.23
N ASN A 4 -11.84 0.04 6.98
CA ASN A 4 -11.99 0.11 8.43
C ASN A 4 -10.69 -0.06 9.19
N ASN A 5 -9.65 -0.56 8.52
CA ASN A 5 -8.33 -0.76 9.13
C ASN A 5 -7.25 -0.80 8.06
N THR A 6 -6.00 -0.81 8.52
CA THR A 6 -4.84 -0.80 7.63
C THR A 6 -4.76 -2.06 6.77
N LYS A 7 -5.18 -3.18 7.30
CA LYS A 7 -5.15 -4.44 6.57
C LYS A 7 -6.06 -4.40 5.34
N GLU A 8 -7.25 -3.82 5.48
CA GLU A 8 -8.16 -3.63 4.35
C GLU A 8 -7.58 -2.67 3.33
N LEU A 9 -6.93 -1.60 3.79
CA LEU A 9 -6.28 -0.64 2.91
C LEU A 9 -5.18 -1.30 2.09
N LEU A 10 -4.34 -2.12 2.73
CA LEU A 10 -3.29 -2.86 2.03
C LEU A 10 -3.86 -3.83 1.00
N ALA A 11 -4.99 -4.46 1.32
CA ALA A 11 -5.67 -5.36 0.38
C ALA A 11 -6.11 -4.60 -0.87
N GLU A 12 -6.61 -3.38 -0.71
CA GLU A 12 -7.00 -2.55 -1.85
C GLU A 12 -5.81 -2.09 -2.68
N ILE A 13 -4.71 -1.75 -2.01
CA ILE A 13 -3.47 -1.40 -2.70
C ILE A 13 -2.97 -2.59 -3.52
N LYS A 14 -3.01 -3.78 -2.94
CA LYS A 14 -2.58 -5.00 -3.64
C LYS A 14 -3.48 -5.29 -4.84
N LYS A 15 -4.77 -5.06 -4.70
CA LYS A 15 -5.73 -5.22 -5.80
C LYS A 15 -5.41 -4.26 -6.94
N HIS A 16 -5.06 -3.02 -6.63
CA HIS A 16 -4.63 -2.04 -7.62
C HIS A 16 -3.38 -2.53 -8.36
N MET A 17 -2.42 -3.09 -7.61
CA MET A 17 -1.20 -3.64 -8.20
C MET A 17 -1.51 -4.77 -9.18
N VAL A 18 -2.41 -5.68 -8.80
CA VAL A 18 -2.80 -6.80 -9.66
C VAL A 18 -3.46 -6.29 -10.95
N ILE A 19 -4.36 -5.32 -10.83
CA ILE A 19 -5.07 -4.75 -11.99
C ILE A 19 -4.08 -4.12 -12.97
N HIS A 20 -3.03 -3.48 -12.47
CA HIS A 20 -2.04 -2.79 -13.29
C HIS A 20 -0.78 -3.64 -13.55
N ASP A 21 -0.84 -4.92 -13.22
CA ASP A 21 0.27 -5.88 -13.45
C ASP A 21 1.58 -5.43 -12.80
N ILE A 22 1.47 -4.92 -11.57
CA ILE A 22 2.64 -4.49 -10.78
C ILE A 22 2.94 -5.56 -9.75
N GLN A 23 4.19 -6.04 -9.73
CA GLN A 23 4.62 -7.05 -8.76
C GLN A 23 5.29 -6.39 -7.56
N LEU A 24 5.35 -7.13 -6.43
CA LEU A 24 6.01 -6.64 -5.23
C LEU A 24 7.47 -6.29 -5.48
N LYS A 25 8.16 -7.05 -6.33
CA LYS A 25 9.56 -6.77 -6.66
C LYS A 25 9.71 -5.42 -7.34
N ASP A 26 8.74 -5.05 -8.19
CA ASP A 26 8.75 -3.77 -8.88
C ASP A 26 8.54 -2.63 -7.89
N LEU A 27 7.61 -2.80 -6.97
CA LEU A 27 7.35 -1.83 -5.92
C LEU A 27 8.59 -1.65 -5.03
N ALA A 28 9.25 -2.75 -4.68
CA ALA A 28 10.45 -2.70 -3.85
C ALA A 28 11.56 -1.89 -4.50
N VAL A 29 11.77 -2.09 -5.80
CA VAL A 29 12.78 -1.33 -6.55
C VAL A 29 12.46 0.16 -6.53
N THR A 30 11.20 0.50 -6.77
CA THR A 30 10.76 1.90 -6.78
C THR A 30 10.93 2.55 -5.41
N MET A 31 10.67 1.81 -4.34
CA MET A 31 10.79 2.32 -2.97
C MET A 31 12.24 2.29 -2.45
N GLY A 32 13.16 1.65 -3.20
CA GLY A 32 14.53 1.50 -2.74
C GLY A 32 14.68 0.53 -1.58
N LYS A 33 13.80 -0.46 -1.50
CA LYS A 33 13.80 -1.46 -0.43
C LYS A 33 13.95 -2.86 -1.01
N SER A 34 14.27 -3.83 -0.15
CA SER A 34 14.33 -5.22 -0.58
C SER A 34 12.93 -5.78 -0.78
N HIS A 35 12.82 -6.78 -1.65
CA HIS A 35 11.55 -7.48 -1.86
C HIS A 35 11.00 -8.05 -0.55
N GLN A 36 11.89 -8.60 0.27
CA GLN A 36 11.49 -9.19 1.56
C GLN A 36 10.91 -8.14 2.50
N SER A 37 11.51 -6.96 2.55
CA SER A 37 11.01 -5.87 3.41
C SER A 37 9.61 -5.45 3.00
N VAL A 38 9.37 -5.28 1.71
CA VAL A 38 8.05 -4.88 1.21
C VAL A 38 7.04 -6.00 1.44
N SER A 39 7.42 -7.24 1.19
CA SER A 39 6.55 -8.38 1.44
C SER A 39 6.11 -8.45 2.90
N GLN A 40 7.02 -8.17 3.83
CA GLN A 40 6.70 -8.18 5.26
C GLN A 40 5.70 -7.07 5.62
N ILE A 41 5.78 -5.92 4.97
CA ILE A 41 4.81 -4.84 5.20
C ILE A 41 3.39 -5.33 4.93
N PHE A 42 3.21 -6.02 3.81
CA PHE A 42 1.90 -6.55 3.44
C PHE A 42 1.47 -7.72 4.33
N GLN A 43 2.41 -8.55 4.76
CA GLN A 43 2.09 -9.68 5.64
C GLN A 43 1.68 -9.22 7.04
N ASN A 44 2.40 -8.24 7.60
CA ASN A 44 2.10 -7.72 8.94
C ASN A 44 0.77 -6.95 8.96
N GLY A 45 0.43 -6.30 7.86
CA GLY A 45 -0.85 -5.62 7.74
C GLY A 45 -1.01 -4.38 8.60
N ASN A 46 0.08 -3.85 9.14
CA ASN A 46 0.00 -2.69 10.04
C ASN A 46 1.19 -1.74 9.87
N PRO A 47 1.40 -1.20 8.66
CA PRO A 47 2.49 -0.25 8.43
C PRO A 47 2.19 1.10 9.05
N LYS A 48 3.24 1.89 9.26
CA LYS A 48 3.11 3.27 9.68
C LYS A 48 2.55 4.12 8.54
N SER A 49 1.97 5.27 8.90
CA SER A 49 1.37 6.18 7.91
C SER A 49 2.37 6.58 6.84
N ASN A 50 3.60 6.91 7.22
CA ASN A 50 4.63 7.28 6.26
C ASN A 50 4.90 6.18 5.26
N THR A 51 4.90 4.93 5.71
CA THR A 51 5.10 3.78 4.82
C THR A 51 3.96 3.66 3.82
N LEU A 52 2.73 3.90 4.26
CA LEU A 52 1.57 3.89 3.36
C LEU A 52 1.70 4.95 2.28
N PHE A 53 2.11 6.17 2.65
CA PHE A 53 2.31 7.24 1.68
C PHE A 53 3.44 6.92 0.71
N GLU A 54 4.52 6.29 1.18
CA GLU A 54 5.60 5.86 0.31
C GLU A 54 5.12 4.85 -0.73
N ILE A 55 4.31 3.89 -0.30
CA ILE A 55 3.74 2.88 -1.20
C ILE A 55 2.87 3.56 -2.25
N CYS A 56 1.99 4.45 -1.83
CA CYS A 56 1.11 5.15 -2.77
C CYS A 56 1.90 6.01 -3.75
N ASN A 57 2.92 6.72 -3.30
CA ASN A 57 3.77 7.51 -4.18
C ASN A 57 4.49 6.62 -5.20
N ALA A 58 5.00 5.48 -4.75
CA ALA A 58 5.70 4.55 -5.63
C ALA A 58 4.77 3.98 -6.71
N LEU A 59 3.50 3.81 -6.39
CA LEU A 59 2.50 3.31 -7.32
C LEU A 59 1.86 4.40 -8.18
N GLY A 60 2.18 5.65 -7.91
CA GLY A 60 1.61 6.78 -8.64
C GLY A 60 0.14 7.02 -8.31
N ILE A 61 -0.33 6.58 -7.16
CA ILE A 61 -1.71 6.79 -6.73
C ILE A 61 -1.75 7.80 -5.60
N LYS A 62 -2.87 8.51 -5.50
CA LYS A 62 -3.11 9.45 -4.42
C LYS A 62 -4.03 8.80 -3.40
N MET A 63 -3.69 9.00 -2.13
CA MET A 63 -4.55 8.56 -1.05
C MET A 63 -5.42 9.74 -0.60
N ASP A 64 -6.74 9.60 -0.76
CA ASP A 64 -7.69 10.61 -0.34
C ASP A 64 -8.36 10.15 0.94
N ILE A 65 -8.21 10.94 2.00
CA ILE A 65 -8.76 10.59 3.32
C ILE A 65 -9.88 11.56 3.65
N THR A 66 -11.06 11.01 3.86
CA THR A 66 -12.23 11.78 4.24
C THR A 66 -12.69 11.33 5.62
N PHE A 67 -12.83 12.28 6.53
CA PHE A 67 -13.33 11.98 7.87
C PHE A 67 -14.84 11.98 7.85
N ILE A 68 -15.41 10.86 8.27
CA ILE A 68 -16.86 10.69 8.33
C ILE A 68 -17.27 10.71 9.79
N LYS A 69 -18.20 11.61 10.12
CA LYS A 69 -18.72 11.72 11.47
C LYS A 69 -19.99 10.88 11.59
N ASP A 70 -19.99 9.99 12.56
CA ASP A 70 -21.17 9.15 12.84
C ASP A 70 -22.24 9.92 13.58
#